data_16b8e59bcf3e5b5ac6287caf2f7401ce
#
_entry.id   16b8e59bcf3e5b5ac6287caf2f7401ce
#
_cell.length_a   1.000
_cell.length_b   1.000
_cell.length_c   1.000
_cell.angle_alpha   90.00
_cell.angle_beta   90.00
_cell.angle_gamma   90.00
#
_symmetry.space_group_name_H-M   'P 1'
#
loop_
_entity.id
_entity.type
_entity.pdbx_description
1 polymer ?
#
loop_
_entity_poly.entity_id
_entity_poly.type
_entity_poly.pdbx_seq_one_letter_code
_entity_poly.pdbx_strand_id
1 'polypeptide(L)'
;MLLDELIDMPRIRNAIELEELPTPSTLCKVFDRLGMAVWRVLLNLSVTLLPTNGVVGIDASGFDRSHASKHYTKRAKLTIQQLKVTLLVDTRANAILDLHVTTTRKHDSQIPPSLIKRNTDKVATLLGDKGYDDQKIRALAREENVRPLIKYREFSSLHKAWNARLDADLYGQRSQNETVNSRLKRKYGSFVRSRHWWKQFRELTITCLTHNLDRSL
;
A
#
# COMPACT_ATOMS: atom_id res chain seq x y z
N MET A 1 -5.78 15.23 19.77
CA MET A 1 -4.70 15.31 18.78
C MET A 1 -5.14 15.99 17.49
N LEU A 2 -5.83 15.38 16.50
CA LEU A 2 -6.22 16.11 15.27
C LEU A 2 -7.14 17.31 15.55
N LEU A 3 -8.13 17.13 16.40
CA LEU A 3 -9.08 18.23 16.74
C LEU A 3 -8.40 19.33 17.55
N ASP A 4 -7.50 18.96 18.45
CA ASP A 4 -6.71 19.92 19.23
C ASP A 4 -5.81 20.74 18.31
N GLU A 5 -5.13 20.08 17.33
CA GLU A 5 -4.35 20.78 16.30
C GLU A 5 -5.19 21.76 15.47
N LEU A 6 -6.44 21.40 15.12
CA LEU A 6 -7.35 22.28 14.40
C LEU A 6 -7.84 23.46 15.27
N ILE A 7 -7.93 23.30 16.59
CA ILE A 7 -8.20 24.40 17.53
C ILE A 7 -7.05 25.41 17.51
N ASP A 8 -5.81 24.89 17.58
CA ASP A 8 -4.60 25.70 17.67
C ASP A 8 -4.18 26.33 16.33
N MET A 9 -4.76 25.88 15.21
CA MET A 9 -4.42 26.32 13.85
C MET A 9 -5.61 26.95 13.09
N PRO A 10 -6.08 28.14 13.50
CA PRO A 10 -7.27 28.78 12.90
C PRO A 10 -7.10 29.09 11.41
N ARG A 11 -5.84 29.33 10.94
CA ARG A 11 -5.56 29.52 9.51
C ARG A 11 -5.87 28.29 8.67
N ILE A 12 -5.59 27.08 9.18
CA ILE A 12 -5.91 25.83 8.51
C ILE A 12 -7.43 25.64 8.47
N ARG A 13 -8.13 25.92 9.58
CA ARG A 13 -9.60 25.86 9.63
C ARG A 13 -10.24 26.74 8.57
N ASN A 14 -9.78 27.97 8.48
CA ASN A 14 -10.30 28.92 7.49
C ASN A 14 -9.98 28.48 6.05
N ALA A 15 -8.79 27.94 5.80
CA ALA A 15 -8.39 27.46 4.48
C ALA A 15 -9.22 26.27 3.98
N ILE A 16 -9.74 25.43 4.90
CA ILE A 16 -10.63 24.30 4.57
C ILE A 16 -12.11 24.66 4.77
N GLU A 17 -12.44 25.95 4.98
CA GLU A 17 -13.80 26.46 5.18
C GLU A 17 -14.57 25.72 6.29
N LEU A 18 -13.86 25.35 7.36
CA LEU A 18 -14.44 24.62 8.49
C LEU A 18 -14.94 25.59 9.56
N GLU A 19 -16.21 25.97 9.47
CA GLU A 19 -16.84 26.89 10.42
C GLU A 19 -16.91 26.33 11.83
N GLU A 20 -17.35 25.08 11.95
CA GLU A 20 -17.48 24.35 13.22
C GLU A 20 -16.58 23.11 13.26
N LEU A 21 -15.94 22.90 14.41
CA LEU A 21 -15.12 21.70 14.61
C LEU A 21 -16.03 20.48 14.82
N PRO A 22 -15.84 19.40 14.03
CA PRO A 22 -16.60 18.18 14.23
C PRO A 22 -16.22 17.52 15.56
N THR A 23 -17.17 16.91 16.22
CA THR A 23 -16.88 16.09 17.40
C THR A 23 -16.13 14.81 17.02
N PRO A 24 -15.35 14.20 17.94
CA PRO A 24 -14.72 12.91 17.69
C PRO A 24 -15.72 11.82 17.22
N SER A 25 -16.95 11.83 17.78
CA SER A 25 -18.01 10.91 17.38
C SER A 25 -18.51 11.17 15.95
N THR A 26 -18.53 12.41 15.50
CA THR A 26 -18.87 12.78 14.11
C THR A 26 -17.83 12.22 13.14
N LEU A 27 -16.53 12.39 13.43
CA LEU A 27 -15.46 11.84 12.63
C LEU A 27 -15.52 10.31 12.55
N CYS A 28 -15.78 9.63 13.69
CA CYS A 28 -15.99 8.19 13.71
C CYS A 28 -17.18 7.76 12.84
N LYS A 29 -18.30 8.46 12.88
CA LYS A 29 -19.48 8.17 12.05
C LYS A 29 -19.19 8.36 10.57
N VAL A 30 -18.46 9.41 10.17
CA VAL A 30 -18.03 9.63 8.78
C VAL A 30 -17.13 8.48 8.32
N PHE A 31 -16.13 8.12 9.12
CA PHE A 31 -15.25 7.00 8.83
C PHE A 31 -16.03 5.67 8.65
N ASP A 32 -17.09 5.46 9.44
CA ASP A 32 -17.94 4.27 9.37
C ASP A 32 -18.89 4.28 8.16
N ARG A 33 -19.32 5.45 7.71
CA ARG A 33 -20.23 5.59 6.55
C ARG A 33 -19.51 5.44 5.22
N LEU A 34 -18.28 5.94 5.11
CA LEU A 34 -17.53 5.87 3.85
C LEU A 34 -17.05 4.45 3.59
N GLY A 35 -17.54 3.84 2.50
CA GLY A 35 -17.13 2.51 2.06
C GLY A 35 -15.73 2.48 1.45
N MET A 36 -15.15 1.27 1.30
CA MET A 36 -13.82 1.08 0.70
C MET A 36 -13.68 1.68 -0.70
N ALA A 37 -14.77 1.70 -1.48
CA ALA A 37 -14.76 2.31 -2.82
C ALA A 37 -14.39 3.79 -2.76
N VAL A 38 -14.97 4.54 -1.83
CA VAL A 38 -14.67 5.98 -1.65
C VAL A 38 -13.21 6.19 -1.27
N TRP A 39 -12.70 5.42 -0.30
CA TRP A 39 -11.30 5.52 0.12
C TRP A 39 -10.32 5.20 -1.01
N ARG A 40 -10.65 4.23 -1.87
CA ARG A 40 -9.85 3.94 -3.07
C ARG A 40 -9.91 5.06 -4.11
N VAL A 41 -11.07 5.66 -4.32
CA VAL A 41 -11.17 6.83 -5.22
C VAL A 41 -10.29 7.97 -4.71
N LEU A 42 -10.34 8.29 -3.42
CA LEU A 42 -9.49 9.31 -2.83
C LEU A 42 -8.00 8.97 -2.96
N LEU A 43 -7.61 7.71 -2.73
CA LEU A 43 -6.24 7.27 -2.96
C LEU A 43 -5.83 7.45 -4.42
N ASN A 44 -6.68 7.07 -5.38
CA ASN A 44 -6.42 7.25 -6.80
C ASN A 44 -6.27 8.72 -7.19
N LEU A 45 -7.12 9.60 -6.64
CA LEU A 45 -7.02 11.04 -6.86
C LEU A 45 -5.72 11.63 -6.30
N SER A 46 -5.25 11.14 -5.14
CA SER A 46 -3.98 11.61 -4.59
C SER A 46 -2.77 11.28 -5.46
N VAL A 47 -2.85 10.22 -6.27
CA VAL A 47 -1.79 9.84 -7.21
C VAL A 47 -1.63 10.88 -8.33
N THR A 48 -2.73 11.52 -8.76
CA THR A 48 -2.69 12.53 -9.83
C THR A 48 -1.91 13.80 -9.45
N LEU A 49 -1.65 14.00 -8.17
CA LEU A 49 -0.84 15.11 -7.64
C LEU A 49 0.67 14.85 -7.77
N LEU A 50 1.07 13.65 -8.18
CA LEU A 50 2.47 13.21 -8.15
C LEU A 50 2.99 12.87 -9.56
N PRO A 51 4.27 13.16 -9.86
CA PRO A 51 4.87 12.93 -11.18
C PRO A 51 5.25 11.46 -11.39
N THR A 52 4.25 10.58 -11.50
CA THR A 52 4.45 9.15 -11.75
C THR A 52 4.98 8.87 -13.15
N ASN A 53 5.69 7.73 -13.33
CA ASN A 53 6.25 7.33 -14.63
C ASN A 53 5.81 5.94 -15.09
N GLY A 54 4.96 5.27 -14.31
CA GLY A 54 4.45 3.94 -14.63
C GLY A 54 5.44 2.78 -14.39
N VAL A 55 6.64 3.04 -13.86
CA VAL A 55 7.53 1.99 -13.36
C VAL A 55 7.16 1.70 -11.91
N VAL A 56 6.56 0.55 -11.69
CA VAL A 56 5.85 0.28 -10.44
C VAL A 56 6.40 -0.97 -9.77
N GLY A 57 6.80 -0.85 -8.53
CA GLY A 57 7.19 -1.98 -7.71
C GLY A 57 6.00 -2.57 -6.95
N ILE A 58 6.01 -3.88 -6.76
CA ILE A 58 5.08 -4.59 -5.88
C ILE A 58 5.83 -5.25 -4.73
N ASP A 59 5.37 -5.01 -3.51
CA ASP A 59 5.96 -5.61 -2.32
C ASP A 59 4.94 -5.72 -1.20
N ALA A 60 5.15 -6.68 -0.29
CA ALA A 60 4.27 -6.93 0.84
C ALA A 60 4.96 -6.71 2.17
N SER A 61 4.26 -6.08 3.10
CA SER A 61 4.74 -5.84 4.45
C SER A 61 3.68 -6.20 5.49
N GLY A 62 4.12 -6.63 6.69
CA GLY A 62 3.23 -6.90 7.82
C GLY A 62 2.93 -5.65 8.63
N PHE A 63 1.66 -5.46 9.01
CA PHE A 63 1.24 -4.47 10.00
C PHE A 63 0.59 -5.19 11.17
N ASP A 64 1.00 -4.85 12.39
CA ASP A 64 0.45 -5.48 13.59
C ASP A 64 -1.00 -5.04 13.84
N ARG A 65 -1.83 -5.95 14.33
CA ARG A 65 -3.26 -5.67 14.57
C ARG A 65 -3.55 -5.08 15.95
N SER A 66 -2.58 -5.06 16.83
CA SER A 66 -2.71 -4.43 18.15
C SER A 66 -1.35 -4.05 18.72
N HIS A 67 -1.37 -3.09 19.65
CA HIS A 67 -0.22 -2.75 20.49
C HIS A 67 0.15 -3.84 21.51
N ALA A 68 -0.68 -4.85 21.69
CA ALA A 68 -0.45 -5.87 22.68
C ALA A 68 0.87 -6.58 22.42
N SER A 69 1.64 -6.76 23.46
CA SER A 69 2.92 -7.48 23.38
C SER A 69 2.72 -8.86 22.74
N LYS A 70 3.75 -9.37 22.07
CA LYS A 70 3.75 -10.74 21.51
C LYS A 70 3.38 -11.80 22.55
N HIS A 71 3.70 -11.54 23.81
CA HIS A 71 3.32 -12.40 24.94
C HIS A 71 1.83 -12.40 25.18
N TYR A 72 1.17 -11.24 25.16
CA TYR A 72 -0.29 -11.12 25.34
C TYR A 72 -1.05 -11.74 24.16
N THR A 73 -0.61 -11.52 22.92
CA THR A 73 -1.23 -12.11 21.73
C THR A 73 -1.15 -13.63 21.72
N LYS A 74 -0.04 -14.22 22.18
CA LYS A 74 0.09 -15.67 22.39
C LYS A 74 -0.88 -16.16 23.48
N ARG A 75 -0.94 -15.46 24.60
CA ARG A 75 -1.78 -15.81 25.75
C ARG A 75 -3.28 -15.71 25.43
N ALA A 76 -3.67 -14.70 24.65
CA ALA A 76 -5.04 -14.51 24.18
C ALA A 76 -5.41 -15.41 22.98
N LYS A 77 -4.53 -16.32 22.55
CA LYS A 77 -4.72 -17.24 21.40
C LYS A 77 -5.19 -16.54 20.12
N LEU A 78 -4.74 -15.30 19.87
CA LEU A 78 -5.07 -14.58 18.66
C LEU A 78 -4.43 -15.26 17.46
N THR A 79 -5.23 -15.82 16.59
CA THR A 79 -4.80 -16.60 15.41
C THR A 79 -4.18 -15.73 14.32
N ILE A 80 -4.59 -14.44 14.23
CA ILE A 80 -4.08 -13.50 13.23
C ILE A 80 -3.50 -12.29 13.95
N GLN A 81 -2.19 -12.21 13.98
CA GLN A 81 -1.45 -11.14 14.67
C GLN A 81 -1.11 -9.97 13.74
N GLN A 82 -0.96 -10.24 12.45
CA GLN A 82 -0.55 -9.25 11.45
C GLN A 82 -1.47 -9.27 10.24
N LEU A 83 -1.69 -8.07 9.69
CA LEU A 83 -2.25 -7.90 8.35
C LEU A 83 -1.10 -7.90 7.36
N LYS A 84 -1.25 -8.63 6.27
CA LYS A 84 -0.35 -8.54 5.12
C LYS A 84 -0.86 -7.45 4.20
N VAL A 85 -0.07 -6.42 4.01
CA VAL A 85 -0.36 -5.28 3.13
C VAL A 85 0.58 -5.35 1.94
N THR A 86 0.02 -5.56 0.75
CA THR A 86 0.77 -5.50 -0.50
C THR A 86 0.55 -4.13 -1.13
N LEU A 87 1.62 -3.40 -1.38
CA LEU A 87 1.60 -2.07 -1.99
C LEU A 87 2.02 -2.15 -3.46
N LEU A 88 1.39 -1.33 -4.27
CA LEU A 88 1.77 -1.02 -5.63
C LEU A 88 2.31 0.41 -5.65
N VAL A 89 3.61 0.59 -5.86
CA VAL A 89 4.32 1.87 -5.67
C VAL A 89 5.01 2.29 -6.95
N ASP A 90 4.71 3.49 -7.45
CA ASP A 90 5.50 4.14 -8.51
C ASP A 90 6.88 4.50 -7.95
N THR A 91 7.94 4.02 -8.61
CA THR A 91 9.30 4.10 -8.10
C THR A 91 9.92 5.49 -8.23
N ARG A 92 9.45 6.32 -9.17
CA ARG A 92 9.94 7.69 -9.36
C ARG A 92 9.37 8.63 -8.31
N ALA A 93 8.06 8.63 -8.15
CA ALA A 93 7.37 9.52 -7.24
C ALA A 93 7.30 8.98 -5.80
N ASN A 94 7.59 7.69 -5.59
CA ASN A 94 7.26 6.98 -4.36
C ASN A 94 5.78 7.07 -4.01
N ALA A 95 4.93 7.17 -5.04
CA ALA A 95 3.48 7.25 -4.93
C ALA A 95 2.87 5.86 -4.74
N ILE A 96 1.98 5.71 -3.80
CA ILE A 96 1.23 4.48 -3.61
C ILE A 96 0.02 4.52 -4.54
N LEU A 97 0.03 3.71 -5.60
CA LEU A 97 -1.04 3.63 -6.59
C LEU A 97 -2.25 2.87 -6.04
N ASP A 98 -2.00 1.76 -5.37
CA ASP A 98 -3.04 0.88 -4.82
C ASP A 98 -2.46 0.00 -3.72
N LEU A 99 -3.34 -0.61 -2.94
CA LEU A 99 -2.99 -1.58 -1.92
C LEU A 99 -3.97 -2.75 -1.88
N HIS A 100 -3.45 -3.89 -1.44
CA HIS A 100 -4.26 -5.05 -1.09
C HIS A 100 -3.95 -5.49 0.33
N VAL A 101 -4.98 -5.58 1.16
CA VAL A 101 -4.86 -6.01 2.55
C VAL A 101 -5.50 -7.37 2.71
N THR A 102 -4.80 -8.29 3.36
CA THR A 102 -5.33 -9.63 3.66
C THR A 102 -5.07 -10.00 5.12
N THR A 103 -6.03 -10.68 5.70
CA THR A 103 -5.95 -11.29 7.04
C THR A 103 -5.47 -12.75 6.96
N THR A 104 -5.44 -13.34 5.78
CA THR A 104 -5.07 -14.74 5.56
C THR A 104 -3.63 -14.87 5.11
N ARG A 105 -3.02 -16.01 5.37
CA ARG A 105 -1.68 -16.37 4.88
C ARG A 105 -1.72 -16.71 3.37
N LYS A 106 -2.17 -15.75 2.55
CA LYS A 106 -2.10 -15.91 1.11
C LYS A 106 -0.65 -15.82 0.63
N HIS A 107 -0.30 -16.66 -0.34
CA HIS A 107 0.97 -16.55 -1.03
C HIS A 107 1.05 -15.25 -1.83
N ASP A 108 2.25 -14.67 -1.96
CA ASP A 108 2.45 -13.38 -2.65
C ASP A 108 1.94 -13.41 -4.09
N SER A 109 2.08 -14.51 -4.79
CA SER A 109 1.62 -14.69 -6.17
C SER A 109 0.10 -14.64 -6.37
N GLN A 110 -0.70 -14.73 -5.30
CA GLN A 110 -2.17 -14.71 -5.41
C GLN A 110 -2.77 -13.29 -5.42
N ILE A 111 -1.98 -12.28 -5.09
CA ILE A 111 -2.45 -10.90 -4.88
C ILE A 111 -2.31 -10.04 -6.15
N PRO A 112 -1.19 -10.11 -6.92
CA PRO A 112 -0.93 -9.24 -8.05
C PRO A 112 -2.04 -9.18 -9.11
N PRO A 113 -2.73 -10.28 -9.46
CA PRO A 113 -3.77 -10.21 -10.48
C PRO A 113 -4.83 -9.16 -10.23
N SER A 114 -5.26 -9.00 -8.98
CA SER A 114 -6.26 -8.00 -8.63
C SER A 114 -5.70 -6.57 -8.65
N LEU A 115 -4.43 -6.37 -8.31
CA LEU A 115 -3.76 -5.08 -8.35
C LEU A 115 -3.48 -4.65 -9.80
N ILE A 116 -2.99 -5.56 -10.64
CA ILE A 116 -2.72 -5.29 -12.07
C ILE A 116 -4.01 -4.84 -12.75
N LYS A 117 -5.07 -5.65 -12.68
CA LYS A 117 -6.35 -5.35 -13.35
C LYS A 117 -6.98 -4.01 -12.96
N ARG A 118 -6.73 -3.52 -11.76
CA ARG A 118 -7.27 -2.23 -11.30
C ARG A 118 -6.44 -1.02 -11.69
N ASN A 119 -5.21 -1.23 -12.20
CA ASN A 119 -4.23 -0.15 -12.41
C ASN A 119 -3.55 -0.24 -13.78
N THR A 120 -4.17 -0.86 -14.75
CA THR A 120 -3.61 -1.05 -16.11
C THR A 120 -3.31 0.26 -16.81
N ASP A 121 -4.08 1.30 -16.49
CA ASP A 121 -3.91 2.66 -17.00
C ASP A 121 -2.69 3.41 -16.42
N LYS A 122 -2.13 2.92 -15.31
CA LYS A 122 -1.06 3.58 -14.54
C LYS A 122 0.24 2.81 -14.52
N VAL A 123 0.23 1.55 -14.92
CA VAL A 123 1.38 0.63 -14.81
C VAL A 123 1.89 0.24 -16.17
N ALA A 124 3.06 0.74 -16.56
CA ALA A 124 3.75 0.31 -17.78
C ALA A 124 4.72 -0.86 -17.51
N THR A 125 5.40 -0.84 -16.37
CA THR A 125 6.34 -1.89 -15.95
C THR A 125 6.11 -2.28 -14.51
N LEU A 126 5.99 -3.58 -14.26
CA LEU A 126 5.80 -4.15 -12.93
C LEU A 126 7.08 -4.81 -12.44
N LEU A 127 7.67 -4.30 -11.37
CA LEU A 127 8.87 -4.83 -10.72
C LEU A 127 8.45 -5.72 -9.54
N GLY A 128 8.93 -6.95 -9.49
CA GLY A 128 8.64 -7.87 -8.39
C GLY A 128 9.84 -8.74 -8.03
N ASP A 129 9.89 -9.17 -6.78
CA ASP A 129 10.91 -10.12 -6.33
C ASP A 129 10.56 -11.58 -6.70
N LYS A 130 11.41 -12.53 -6.30
CA LYS A 130 11.21 -13.97 -6.52
C LYS A 130 9.93 -14.52 -5.86
N GLY A 131 9.36 -13.81 -4.89
CA GLY A 131 8.10 -14.17 -4.23
C GLY A 131 6.90 -14.10 -5.18
N TYR A 132 7.00 -13.20 -6.17
CA TYR A 132 5.98 -12.98 -7.20
C TYR A 132 6.23 -13.78 -8.48
N ASP A 133 7.22 -14.67 -8.51
CA ASP A 133 7.53 -15.50 -9.67
C ASP A 133 6.43 -16.54 -9.91
N ASP A 134 5.53 -16.19 -10.82
CA ASP A 134 4.41 -17.03 -11.26
C ASP A 134 4.11 -16.71 -12.73
N GLN A 135 4.02 -17.76 -13.55
CA GLN A 135 3.75 -17.62 -14.99
C GLN A 135 2.38 -16.98 -15.28
N LYS A 136 1.39 -17.22 -14.41
CA LYS A 136 0.06 -16.61 -14.54
C LYS A 136 0.13 -15.09 -14.35
N ILE A 137 0.95 -14.61 -13.41
CA ILE A 137 1.17 -13.17 -13.21
C ILE A 137 1.84 -12.56 -14.43
N ARG A 138 2.87 -13.22 -14.98
CA ARG A 138 3.58 -12.72 -16.17
C ARG A 138 2.69 -12.71 -17.40
N ALA A 139 1.87 -13.74 -17.61
CA ALA A 139 0.90 -13.81 -18.71
C ALA A 139 -0.12 -12.69 -18.59
N LEU A 140 -0.77 -12.58 -17.44
CA LEU A 140 -1.76 -11.53 -17.18
C LEU A 140 -1.16 -10.12 -17.36
N ALA A 141 0.04 -9.86 -16.85
CA ALA A 141 0.66 -8.56 -17.02
C ALA A 141 0.84 -8.21 -18.51
N ARG A 142 1.31 -9.18 -19.33
CA ARG A 142 1.47 -8.97 -20.78
C ARG A 142 0.13 -8.79 -21.50
N GLU A 143 -0.89 -9.54 -21.13
CA GLU A 143 -2.26 -9.39 -21.64
C GLU A 143 -2.82 -7.98 -21.38
N GLU A 144 -2.47 -7.41 -20.25
CA GLU A 144 -2.87 -6.04 -19.85
C GLU A 144 -1.84 -4.97 -20.32
N ASN A 145 -0.95 -5.29 -21.25
CA ASN A 145 0.11 -4.40 -21.76
C ASN A 145 1.10 -3.88 -20.70
N VAL A 146 1.25 -4.58 -19.61
CA VAL A 146 2.21 -4.30 -18.56
C VAL A 146 3.45 -5.18 -18.73
N ARG A 147 4.65 -4.57 -18.78
CA ARG A 147 5.94 -5.30 -18.86
C ARG A 147 6.27 -5.92 -17.50
N PRO A 148 6.24 -7.25 -17.32
CA PRO A 148 6.62 -7.87 -16.04
C PRO A 148 8.15 -8.00 -15.94
N LEU A 149 8.75 -7.34 -14.96
CA LEU A 149 10.17 -7.40 -14.63
C LEU A 149 10.31 -8.03 -13.24
N ILE A 150 10.06 -9.34 -13.18
CA ILE A 150 10.04 -10.12 -11.94
C ILE A 150 11.21 -11.09 -11.99
N LYS A 151 12.02 -11.20 -10.93
CA LYS A 151 13.07 -12.23 -10.87
C LYS A 151 12.47 -13.63 -10.84
N TYR A 152 13.10 -14.54 -11.57
CA TYR A 152 12.79 -15.97 -11.53
C TYR A 152 13.38 -16.59 -10.26
N ARG A 153 12.68 -17.58 -9.72
CA ARG A 153 13.27 -18.52 -8.76
C ARG A 153 14.29 -19.37 -9.50
N GLU A 154 15.49 -19.48 -8.96
CA GLU A 154 16.62 -20.11 -9.64
C GLU A 154 16.63 -21.63 -9.47
N PHE A 155 15.66 -22.32 -10.08
CA PHE A 155 15.60 -23.79 -10.10
C PHE A 155 16.43 -24.42 -11.23
N SER A 156 16.90 -23.62 -12.19
CA SER A 156 17.68 -24.08 -13.33
C SER A 156 18.72 -23.04 -13.79
N SER A 157 19.71 -23.49 -14.58
CA SER A 157 20.69 -22.59 -15.23
C SER A 157 20.03 -21.57 -16.16
N LEU A 158 18.92 -21.96 -16.80
CA LEU A 158 18.13 -21.07 -17.66
C LEU A 158 17.52 -19.91 -16.85
N HIS A 159 16.99 -20.16 -15.65
CA HIS A 159 16.47 -19.09 -14.79
C HIS A 159 17.57 -18.13 -14.33
N LYS A 160 18.79 -18.64 -14.07
CA LYS A 160 19.96 -17.79 -13.77
C LYS A 160 20.33 -16.91 -14.96
N ALA A 161 20.35 -17.48 -16.17
CA ALA A 161 20.63 -16.74 -17.39
C ALA A 161 19.60 -15.65 -17.67
N TRP A 162 18.31 -15.91 -17.44
CA TRP A 162 17.26 -14.91 -17.57
C TRP A 162 17.41 -13.81 -16.52
N ASN A 163 17.70 -14.13 -15.27
CA ASN A 163 17.94 -13.14 -14.22
C ASN A 163 19.16 -12.28 -14.51
N ALA A 164 20.21 -12.83 -15.14
CA ALA A 164 21.40 -12.08 -15.54
C ALA A 164 21.13 -11.09 -16.69
N ARG A 165 20.07 -11.31 -17.48
CA ARG A 165 19.64 -10.41 -18.57
C ARG A 165 18.62 -9.37 -18.14
N LEU A 166 18.17 -9.38 -16.87
CA LEU A 166 17.30 -8.34 -16.36
C LEU A 166 18.05 -7.01 -16.38
N ASP A 167 17.35 -5.96 -16.80
CA ASP A 167 17.81 -4.58 -16.67
C ASP A 167 18.06 -4.28 -15.19
N ALA A 168 19.33 -4.23 -14.80
CA ALA A 168 19.72 -4.12 -13.41
C ALA A 168 19.32 -2.78 -12.80
N ASP A 169 19.44 -1.68 -13.56
CA ASP A 169 19.13 -0.33 -13.09
C ASP A 169 17.62 -0.17 -12.89
N LEU A 170 16.85 -0.62 -13.87
CA LEU A 170 15.40 -0.57 -13.80
C LEU A 170 14.88 -1.49 -12.68
N TYR A 171 15.41 -2.72 -12.59
CA TYR A 171 15.03 -3.67 -11.53
C TYR A 171 15.45 -3.17 -10.13
N GLY A 172 16.58 -2.48 -10.01
CA GLY A 172 17.08 -1.90 -8.77
C GLY A 172 16.09 -0.91 -8.12
N GLN A 173 15.27 -0.24 -8.94
CA GLN A 173 14.23 0.67 -8.45
C GLN A 173 13.17 -0.01 -7.57
N ARG A 174 13.06 -1.34 -7.60
CA ARG A 174 12.20 -2.10 -6.67
C ARG A 174 12.44 -1.75 -5.20
N SER A 175 13.67 -1.40 -4.85
CA SER A 175 14.04 -1.01 -3.47
C SER A 175 13.22 0.19 -2.94
N GLN A 176 12.61 0.98 -3.82
CA GLN A 176 11.73 2.09 -3.41
C GLN A 176 10.49 1.59 -2.65
N ASN A 177 10.00 0.38 -2.92
CA ASN A 177 8.92 -0.22 -2.13
C ASN A 177 9.31 -0.42 -0.66
N GLU A 178 10.54 -0.88 -0.41
CA GLU A 178 11.06 -1.06 0.94
C GLU A 178 11.18 0.30 1.65
N THR A 179 11.62 1.34 0.92
CA THR A 179 11.69 2.72 1.41
C THR A 179 10.30 3.23 1.78
N VAL A 180 9.29 3.06 0.92
CA VAL A 180 7.91 3.48 1.20
C VAL A 180 7.33 2.71 2.37
N ASN A 181 7.47 1.37 2.41
CA ASN A 181 7.03 0.55 3.54
C ASN A 181 7.66 1.00 4.87
N SER A 182 8.97 1.28 4.86
CA SER A 182 9.69 1.77 6.03
C SER A 182 9.20 3.15 6.46
N ARG A 183 8.96 4.06 5.49
CA ARG A 183 8.43 5.41 5.76
C ARG A 183 7.04 5.37 6.37
N LEU A 184 6.13 4.54 5.82
CA LEU A 184 4.80 4.36 6.38
C LEU A 184 4.87 3.94 7.86
N LYS A 185 5.67 2.92 8.16
CA LYS A 185 5.81 2.40 9.53
C LYS A 185 6.45 3.40 10.49
N ARG A 186 7.43 4.15 10.04
CA ARG A 186 8.10 5.15 10.89
C ARG A 186 7.22 6.36 11.15
N LYS A 187 6.49 6.85 10.13
CA LYS A 187 5.71 8.09 10.25
C LYS A 187 4.33 7.86 10.86
N TYR A 188 3.66 6.78 10.49
CA TYR A 188 2.27 6.53 10.90
C TYR A 188 2.11 5.36 11.88
N GLY A 189 3.19 4.62 12.11
CA GLY A 189 3.20 3.45 12.99
C GLY A 189 3.09 2.13 12.24
N SER A 190 3.62 1.07 12.86
CA SER A 190 3.66 -0.28 12.29
C SER A 190 2.45 -1.14 12.65
N PHE A 191 1.44 -0.56 13.28
CA PHE A 191 0.24 -1.26 13.76
C PHE A 191 -1.02 -0.47 13.43
N VAL A 192 -2.14 -1.17 13.31
CA VAL A 192 -3.48 -0.59 13.13
C VAL A 192 -4.19 -0.41 14.46
N ARG A 193 -4.86 0.72 14.64
CA ARG A 193 -5.59 1.08 15.86
C ARG A 193 -7.03 0.57 15.85
N SER A 194 -7.62 0.43 14.67
CA SER A 194 -8.98 -0.06 14.50
C SER A 194 -9.11 -1.50 14.96
N ARG A 195 -10.19 -1.82 15.68
CA ARG A 195 -10.46 -3.17 16.20
C ARG A 195 -11.12 -4.09 15.17
N HIS A 196 -12.03 -3.55 14.36
CA HIS A 196 -12.75 -4.31 13.34
C HIS A 196 -11.91 -4.43 12.07
N TRP A 197 -11.83 -5.64 11.47
CA TRP A 197 -11.00 -5.94 10.31
C TRP A 197 -11.27 -5.01 9.11
N TRP A 198 -12.55 -4.70 8.82
CA TRP A 198 -12.91 -3.81 7.74
C TRP A 198 -12.51 -2.34 7.99
N LYS A 199 -12.50 -1.88 9.26
CA LYS A 199 -11.94 -0.57 9.63
C LYS A 199 -10.42 -0.55 9.51
N GLN A 200 -9.74 -1.66 9.79
CA GLN A 200 -8.29 -1.78 9.61
C GLN A 200 -7.90 -1.60 8.14
N PHE A 201 -8.69 -2.12 7.20
CA PHE A 201 -8.44 -1.92 5.78
C PHE A 201 -8.60 -0.45 5.36
N ARG A 202 -9.62 0.24 5.87
CA ARG A 202 -9.81 1.67 5.64
C ARG A 202 -8.68 2.50 6.24
N GLU A 203 -8.27 2.20 7.47
CA GLU A 203 -7.16 2.88 8.15
C GLU A 203 -5.87 2.79 7.33
N LEU A 204 -5.52 1.61 6.83
CA LEU A 204 -4.35 1.45 5.96
C LEU A 204 -4.48 2.21 4.64
N THR A 205 -5.68 2.28 4.07
CA THR A 205 -5.93 3.06 2.85
C THR A 205 -5.76 4.56 3.11
N ILE A 206 -6.27 5.06 4.23
CA ILE A 206 -6.07 6.47 4.65
C ILE A 206 -4.58 6.73 4.87
N THR A 207 -3.85 5.82 5.50
CA THR A 207 -2.41 5.96 5.70
C THR A 207 -1.67 6.10 4.36
N CYS A 208 -2.04 5.30 3.35
CA CYS A 208 -1.48 5.41 2.00
C CYS A 208 -1.87 6.73 1.32
N LEU A 209 -3.12 7.15 1.44
CA LEU A 209 -3.61 8.44 0.95
C LEU A 209 -2.83 9.61 1.56
N THR A 210 -2.69 9.62 2.89
CA THR A 210 -1.95 10.66 3.61
C THR A 210 -0.48 10.67 3.19
N HIS A 211 0.14 9.50 2.95
CA HIS A 211 1.48 9.43 2.41
C HIS A 211 1.61 10.11 1.05
N ASN A 212 0.66 9.89 0.13
CA ASN A 212 0.69 10.54 -1.18
C ASN A 212 0.53 12.06 -1.06
N LEU A 213 -0.42 12.54 -0.24
CA LEU A 213 -0.60 13.96 0.01
C LEU A 213 0.67 14.60 0.60
N ASP A 214 1.29 13.94 1.55
CA ASP A 214 2.54 14.37 2.17
C ASP A 214 3.73 14.40 1.19
N ARG A 215 3.64 13.62 0.12
CA ARG A 215 4.63 13.61 -0.96
C ARG A 215 4.40 14.71 -2.00
N SER A 216 3.18 15.23 -2.10
CA SER A 216 2.82 16.29 -3.04
C SER A 216 3.09 17.71 -2.49
N LEU A 217 3.37 17.83 -1.20
CA LEU A 217 3.80 19.06 -0.53
C LEU A 217 5.32 19.23 -0.61
#